data_5c9a51917287916a5abda8a9de557da3
#
_entry.id   5c9a51917287916a5abda8a9de557da3
#
_cell.length_a   1.000
_cell.length_b   1.000
_cell.length_c   1.000
_cell.angle_alpha   90.00
_cell.angle_beta   90.00
_cell.angle_gamma   90.00
#
_symmetry.space_group_name_H-M   'P 1'
#
loop_
_entity.id
_entity.type
_entity.pdbx_description
1 polymer ?
#
loop_
_entity_poly.entity_id
_entity_poly.type
_entity_poly.pdbx_seq_one_letter_code
_entity_poly.pdbx_strand_id
1 'polypeptide(L)'
;VAKEALICLRKRYEEAGAELEILSAGTTGYGEMLFSKAFEIPCHTVETVAHARASEKYVKDASFILDIGGQDMKAIWLEDGVITNILLNEACSSGCGSFLENFASSLHIPTKEIAKKAFASKNPAVLGSRCTVFMNSSIITEQRNGKNPEDIMAGLCRSIIQNVFTKVIRVSNLDSLGTKIVVQGGTFENDAVLRAMEEYVGREVIRAPYPGIMGAIGVGLIAKEQYEKNPKEVSTWDLRDLDTFSYEQQANAPCPFCTNHCQRTIVQFSNGNSWVTNNRCEKGEIIGDPRNDEVGKQLKETIRKTQSVPDLFQERKKLLFKEYPYPVPKTERDITIGIPRVLSYWDTMPFWTTFFKSLGYKVQLSDESTREIYESGLSAVTSDTVCFPAKLVH
;
A
#
# COMPACT_ATOMS: atom_id res chain seq x y z
N VAL A 1 11.03 17.95 7.45
CA VAL A 1 11.78 17.46 6.26
C VAL A 1 11.32 18.17 4.99
N ALA A 2 10.06 18.02 4.50
CA ALA A 2 9.62 18.63 3.23
C ALA A 2 9.76 20.17 3.24
N LYS A 3 9.25 20.85 4.28
CA LYS A 3 9.42 22.30 4.48
C LYS A 3 10.89 22.71 4.42
N GLU A 4 11.75 22.00 5.12
CA GLU A 4 13.19 22.28 5.19
C GLU A 4 13.88 22.09 3.84
N ALA A 5 13.51 21.05 3.09
CA ALA A 5 14.04 20.81 1.75
C ALA A 5 13.68 21.96 0.78
N LEU A 6 12.44 22.44 0.83
CA LEU A 6 11.96 23.55 0.01
C LEU A 6 12.61 24.88 0.40
N ILE A 7 12.80 25.14 1.70
CA ILE A 7 13.56 26.30 2.18
C ILE A 7 15.03 26.22 1.72
N CYS A 8 15.64 25.03 1.76
CA CYS A 8 16.99 24.82 1.25
C CYS A 8 17.09 25.09 -0.25
N LEU A 9 16.09 24.67 -1.02
CA LEU A 9 16.00 24.97 -2.45
C LEU A 9 15.97 26.47 -2.70
N ARG A 10 15.07 27.21 -2.02
CA ARG A 10 14.99 28.67 -2.11
C ARG A 10 16.33 29.34 -1.82
N LYS A 11 16.96 28.99 -0.70
CA LYS A 11 18.27 29.58 -0.31
C LYS A 11 19.35 29.38 -1.36
N ARG A 12 19.39 28.19 -2.01
CA ARG A 12 20.37 27.93 -3.09
C ARG A 12 20.19 28.87 -4.29
N TYR A 13 18.94 29.19 -4.65
CA TYR A 13 18.66 30.11 -5.72
C TYR A 13 19.02 31.58 -5.32
N GLU A 14 18.68 31.96 -4.08
CA GLU A 14 19.05 33.29 -3.53
C GLU A 14 20.59 33.48 -3.49
N GLU A 15 21.33 32.45 -3.02
CA GLU A 15 22.79 32.42 -2.99
C GLU A 15 23.42 32.52 -4.40
N ALA A 16 22.75 31.92 -5.38
CA ALA A 16 23.17 32.01 -6.79
C ALA A 16 22.77 33.33 -7.46
N GLY A 17 22.12 34.26 -6.75
CA GLY A 17 21.61 35.53 -7.29
C GLY A 17 20.49 35.36 -8.32
N ALA A 18 19.79 34.25 -8.29
CA ALA A 18 18.68 33.91 -9.18
C ALA A 18 17.34 34.05 -8.45
N GLU A 19 16.34 34.60 -9.14
CA GLU A 19 14.96 34.63 -8.67
C GLU A 19 14.24 33.35 -9.13
N LEU A 20 13.58 32.67 -8.20
CA LEU A 20 12.81 31.45 -8.47
C LEU A 20 11.32 31.79 -8.44
N GLU A 21 10.66 31.67 -9.60
CA GLU A 21 9.21 31.72 -9.73
C GLU A 21 8.67 30.30 -9.94
N ILE A 22 7.75 29.86 -9.07
CA ILE A 22 7.09 28.57 -9.19
C ILE A 22 5.73 28.76 -9.85
N LEU A 23 5.61 28.35 -11.11
CA LEU A 23 4.39 28.50 -11.89
C LEU A 23 3.33 27.43 -11.56
N SER A 24 3.79 26.25 -11.17
CA SER A 24 2.92 25.16 -10.74
C SER A 24 3.69 24.16 -9.88
N ALA A 25 2.96 23.42 -9.05
CA ALA A 25 3.48 22.34 -8.24
C ALA A 25 2.52 21.15 -8.25
N GLY A 26 3.04 19.96 -8.03
CA GLY A 26 2.24 18.75 -7.96
C GLY A 26 2.71 17.83 -6.84
N THR A 27 1.77 17.06 -6.28
CA THR A 27 2.01 16.07 -5.24
C THR A 27 1.58 14.68 -5.68
N THR A 28 2.32 13.65 -5.25
CA THR A 28 2.03 12.25 -5.52
C THR A 28 2.56 11.36 -4.39
N GLY A 29 2.25 10.06 -4.45
CA GLY A 29 2.62 9.10 -3.43
C GLY A 29 1.69 9.12 -2.22
N TYR A 30 2.02 8.38 -1.17
CA TYR A 30 1.18 8.26 0.03
C TYR A 30 0.88 9.58 0.75
N GLY A 31 1.73 10.58 0.57
CA GLY A 31 1.58 11.92 1.14
C GLY A 31 0.84 12.92 0.24
N GLU A 32 0.34 12.52 -0.93
CA GLU A 32 -0.20 13.44 -1.94
C GLU A 32 -1.25 14.41 -1.38
N MET A 33 -2.26 13.89 -0.70
CA MET A 33 -3.34 14.69 -0.12
C MET A 33 -2.89 15.52 1.08
N LEU A 34 -1.96 15.00 1.89
CA LEU A 34 -1.38 15.72 3.02
C LEU A 34 -0.67 16.99 2.53
N PHE A 35 0.24 16.82 1.56
CA PHE A 35 1.01 17.95 1.03
C PHE A 35 0.17 18.88 0.17
N SER A 36 -0.81 18.35 -0.58
CA SER A 36 -1.76 19.17 -1.32
C SER A 36 -2.52 20.12 -0.39
N LYS A 37 -3.05 19.63 0.72
CA LYS A 37 -3.75 20.48 1.72
C LYS A 37 -2.82 21.38 2.52
N ALA A 38 -1.63 20.87 2.90
CA ALA A 38 -0.67 21.64 3.67
C ALA A 38 -0.15 22.88 2.93
N PHE A 39 0.09 22.74 1.63
CA PHE A 39 0.71 23.78 0.80
C PHE A 39 -0.21 24.31 -0.28
N GLU A 40 -1.49 24.00 -0.25
CA GLU A 40 -2.51 24.44 -1.23
C GLU A 40 -2.12 24.13 -2.67
N ILE A 41 -1.52 22.95 -2.87
CA ILE A 41 -1.09 22.48 -4.19
C ILE A 41 -2.30 21.85 -4.91
N PRO A 42 -2.80 22.45 -6.01
CA PRO A 42 -4.01 21.98 -6.67
C PRO A 42 -3.80 20.70 -7.47
N CYS A 43 -2.59 20.49 -8.01
CA CYS A 43 -2.26 19.31 -8.78
C CYS A 43 -1.82 18.17 -7.86
N HIS A 44 -2.64 17.14 -7.75
CA HIS A 44 -2.28 15.89 -7.10
C HIS A 44 -2.69 14.72 -8.00
N THR A 45 -1.92 13.65 -7.98
CA THR A 45 -2.20 12.48 -8.81
C THR A 45 -1.69 11.20 -8.17
N VAL A 46 -2.37 10.11 -8.48
CA VAL A 46 -1.99 8.76 -8.01
C VAL A 46 -0.59 8.42 -8.53
N GLU A 47 0.21 7.84 -7.68
CA GLU A 47 1.62 7.54 -7.95
C GLU A 47 1.84 6.70 -9.22
N THR A 48 0.97 5.74 -9.49
CA THR A 48 1.05 4.91 -10.70
C THR A 48 0.93 5.70 -12.00
N VAL A 49 0.06 6.71 -12.01
CA VAL A 49 -0.11 7.63 -13.15
C VAL A 49 1.12 8.52 -13.32
N ALA A 50 1.66 9.04 -12.21
CA ALA A 50 2.88 9.84 -12.23
C ALA A 50 4.07 9.01 -12.77
N HIS A 51 4.25 7.78 -12.31
CA HIS A 51 5.30 6.89 -12.78
C HIS A 51 5.18 6.58 -14.29
N ALA A 52 3.98 6.28 -14.78
CA ALA A 52 3.73 6.05 -16.20
C ALA A 52 4.04 7.30 -17.04
N ARG A 53 3.59 8.48 -16.58
CA ARG A 53 3.84 9.75 -17.28
C ARG A 53 5.31 10.11 -17.37
N ALA A 54 6.07 9.85 -16.30
CA ALA A 54 7.53 10.05 -16.30
C ALA A 54 8.22 9.07 -17.25
N SER A 55 7.81 7.80 -17.22
CA SER A 55 8.38 6.78 -18.11
C SER A 55 8.18 7.14 -19.59
N GLU A 56 6.97 7.56 -19.97
CA GLU A 56 6.64 7.96 -21.36
C GLU A 56 7.54 9.10 -21.88
N LYS A 57 7.95 10.03 -20.99
CA LYS A 57 8.87 11.11 -21.37
C LYS A 57 10.22 10.61 -21.85
N TYR A 58 10.75 9.56 -21.23
CA TYR A 58 12.09 9.05 -21.50
C TYR A 58 12.09 7.83 -22.44
N VAL A 59 11.04 7.03 -22.37
CA VAL A 59 10.91 5.80 -23.14
C VAL A 59 9.53 5.75 -23.78
N LYS A 60 9.46 6.13 -25.05
CA LYS A 60 8.21 6.01 -25.81
C LYS A 60 7.87 4.54 -26.03
N ASP A 61 6.58 4.24 -26.00
CA ASP A 61 6.03 2.90 -26.20
C ASP A 61 6.56 1.87 -25.19
N ALA A 62 6.78 2.29 -23.94
CA ALA A 62 7.07 1.36 -22.87
C ALA A 62 5.90 0.38 -22.71
N SER A 63 6.19 -0.93 -22.68
CA SER A 63 5.18 -1.98 -22.53
C SER A 63 4.99 -2.40 -21.07
N PHE A 64 6.02 -2.25 -20.27
CA PHE A 64 6.00 -2.63 -18.86
C PHE A 64 6.92 -1.73 -18.05
N ILE A 65 6.43 -1.31 -16.89
CA ILE A 65 7.21 -0.55 -15.91
C ILE A 65 7.26 -1.35 -14.63
N LEU A 66 8.47 -1.58 -14.11
CA LEU A 66 8.69 -2.10 -12.78
C LEU A 66 9.30 -1.01 -11.91
N ASP A 67 8.54 -0.53 -10.94
CA ASP A 67 9.02 0.37 -9.91
C ASP A 67 9.27 -0.41 -8.63
N ILE A 68 10.48 -0.34 -8.09
CA ILE A 68 10.82 -0.92 -6.79
C ILE A 68 11.32 0.19 -5.88
N GLY A 69 10.44 0.62 -5.00
CA GLY A 69 10.72 1.57 -3.94
C GLY A 69 11.42 0.95 -2.72
N GLY A 70 11.52 1.71 -1.65
CA GLY A 70 12.07 1.24 -0.38
C GLY A 70 11.16 0.25 0.33
N GLN A 71 9.85 0.45 0.30
CA GLN A 71 8.87 -0.34 1.05
C GLN A 71 7.74 -0.93 0.20
N ASP A 72 7.59 -0.49 -1.02
CA ASP A 72 6.57 -0.96 -1.95
C ASP A 72 7.17 -1.25 -3.32
N MET A 73 6.39 -1.92 -4.15
CA MET A 73 6.72 -2.09 -5.56
C MET A 73 5.44 -2.03 -6.40
N LYS A 74 5.60 -1.57 -7.62
CA LYS A 74 4.53 -1.44 -8.61
C LYS A 74 4.95 -2.06 -9.93
N ALA A 75 4.09 -2.90 -10.47
CA ALA A 75 4.21 -3.43 -11.83
C ALA A 75 3.06 -2.85 -12.67
N ILE A 76 3.38 -2.15 -13.73
CA ILE A 76 2.43 -1.42 -14.57
C ILE A 76 2.59 -1.91 -16.01
N TRP A 77 1.50 -2.41 -16.60
CA TRP A 77 1.46 -2.78 -18.02
C TRP A 77 0.84 -1.64 -18.82
N LEU A 78 1.41 -1.38 -19.98
CA LEU A 78 0.97 -0.34 -20.87
C LEU A 78 0.77 -0.88 -22.29
N GLU A 79 -0.25 -0.39 -22.96
CA GLU A 79 -0.51 -0.56 -24.39
C GLU A 79 -0.77 0.82 -24.98
N ASP A 80 0.01 1.22 -25.95
CA ASP A 80 -0.07 2.53 -26.61
C ASP A 80 -0.07 3.73 -25.64
N GLY A 81 0.74 3.62 -24.57
CA GLY A 81 0.84 4.63 -23.52
C GLY A 81 -0.31 4.61 -22.50
N VAL A 82 -1.28 3.71 -22.63
CA VAL A 82 -2.41 3.56 -21.72
C VAL A 82 -2.11 2.43 -20.72
N ILE A 83 -2.36 2.69 -19.44
CA ILE A 83 -2.23 1.67 -18.39
C ILE A 83 -3.35 0.65 -18.55
N THR A 84 -2.99 -0.62 -18.79
CA THR A 84 -3.94 -1.73 -18.97
C THR A 84 -4.05 -2.61 -17.72
N ASN A 85 -2.97 -2.69 -16.93
CA ASN A 85 -2.98 -3.46 -15.68
C ASN A 85 -1.98 -2.88 -14.67
N ILE A 86 -2.29 -3.04 -13.39
CA ILE A 86 -1.43 -2.62 -12.28
C ILE A 86 -1.43 -3.72 -11.21
N LEU A 87 -0.25 -4.06 -10.73
CA LEU A 87 -0.09 -4.85 -9.51
C LEU A 87 0.77 -4.09 -8.51
N LEU A 88 0.30 -4.04 -7.27
CA LEU A 88 0.96 -3.37 -6.16
C LEU A 88 1.34 -4.38 -5.08
N ASN A 89 2.46 -4.15 -4.44
CA ASN A 89 2.83 -4.83 -3.21
C ASN A 89 3.26 -3.81 -2.15
N GLU A 90 2.35 -3.53 -1.24
CA GLU A 90 2.54 -2.61 -0.11
C GLU A 90 2.72 -3.34 1.23
N ALA A 91 2.41 -4.63 1.24
CA ALA A 91 2.34 -5.42 2.47
C ALA A 91 3.61 -6.23 2.78
N CYS A 92 4.50 -6.43 1.81
CA CYS A 92 5.65 -7.31 1.98
C CYS A 92 6.93 -6.68 1.43
N SER A 93 7.88 -6.44 2.32
CA SER A 93 9.20 -5.86 1.98
C SER A 93 10.12 -6.79 1.19
N SER A 94 9.79 -8.08 1.03
CA SER A 94 10.69 -9.06 0.38
C SER A 94 10.98 -8.80 -1.10
N GLY A 95 10.19 -7.95 -1.74
CA GLY A 95 10.38 -7.44 -3.10
C GLY A 95 10.78 -5.97 -3.17
N CYS A 96 11.21 -5.34 -2.06
CA CYS A 96 11.46 -3.91 -1.95
C CYS A 96 12.86 -3.60 -1.45
N GLY A 97 13.32 -2.37 -1.59
CA GLY A 97 14.68 -1.94 -1.23
C GLY A 97 15.05 -2.16 0.23
N SER A 98 14.10 -1.99 1.16
CA SER A 98 14.32 -2.23 2.59
C SER A 98 14.74 -3.67 2.91
N PHE A 99 14.38 -4.63 2.07
CA PHE A 99 14.88 -6.00 2.18
C PHE A 99 16.41 -6.05 2.04
N LEU A 100 16.97 -5.41 1.00
CA LEU A 100 18.41 -5.35 0.79
C LEU A 100 19.12 -4.56 1.88
N GLU A 101 18.57 -3.41 2.27
CA GLU A 101 19.15 -2.54 3.29
C GLU A 101 19.26 -3.24 4.65
N ASN A 102 18.20 -3.93 5.06
CA ASN A 102 18.18 -4.67 6.35
C ASN A 102 19.25 -5.76 6.38
N PHE A 103 19.39 -6.54 5.32
CA PHE A 103 20.41 -7.59 5.27
C PHE A 103 21.83 -7.03 5.08
N ALA A 104 22.01 -5.98 4.30
CA ALA A 104 23.29 -5.30 4.17
C ALA A 104 23.74 -4.72 5.53
N SER A 105 22.83 -4.08 6.26
CA SER A 105 23.09 -3.57 7.61
C SER A 105 23.49 -4.67 8.59
N SER A 106 22.83 -5.84 8.54
CA SER A 106 23.20 -7.00 9.38
C SER A 106 24.59 -7.57 9.07
N LEU A 107 25.06 -7.36 7.84
CA LEU A 107 26.40 -7.73 7.39
C LEU A 107 27.42 -6.57 7.51
N HIS A 108 27.02 -5.45 8.12
CA HIS A 108 27.82 -4.22 8.24
C HIS A 108 28.27 -3.65 6.88
N ILE A 109 27.45 -3.80 5.84
CA ILE A 109 27.69 -3.26 4.50
C ILE A 109 26.83 -2.01 4.29
N PRO A 110 27.44 -0.84 4.05
CA PRO A 110 26.69 0.37 3.69
C PRO A 110 25.86 0.17 2.42
N THR A 111 24.66 0.72 2.36
CA THR A 111 23.74 0.59 1.21
C THR A 111 24.40 0.97 -0.11
N LYS A 112 25.24 2.00 -0.13
CA LYS A 112 25.99 2.45 -1.31
C LYS A 112 27.04 1.47 -1.81
N GLU A 113 27.47 0.52 -0.97
CA GLU A 113 28.45 -0.49 -1.32
C GLU A 113 27.86 -1.82 -1.76
N ILE A 114 26.54 -2.00 -1.66
CA ILE A 114 25.85 -3.26 -1.98
C ILE A 114 26.21 -3.73 -3.40
N ALA A 115 26.10 -2.87 -4.40
CA ALA A 115 26.41 -3.23 -5.79
C ALA A 115 27.86 -3.65 -5.96
N LYS A 116 28.80 -2.87 -5.41
CA LYS A 116 30.24 -3.17 -5.46
C LYS A 116 30.56 -4.52 -4.84
N LYS A 117 29.96 -4.80 -3.68
CA LYS A 117 30.13 -6.09 -2.98
C LYS A 117 29.50 -7.23 -3.79
N ALA A 118 28.30 -7.07 -4.30
CA ALA A 118 27.65 -8.09 -5.11
C ALA A 118 28.44 -8.44 -6.38
N PHE A 119 29.02 -7.45 -7.07
CA PHE A 119 29.86 -7.67 -8.25
C PHE A 119 31.24 -8.31 -7.94
N ALA A 120 31.71 -8.20 -6.71
CA ALA A 120 32.94 -8.87 -6.29
C ALA A 120 32.74 -10.39 -6.05
N SER A 121 31.49 -10.86 -5.99
CA SER A 121 31.16 -12.27 -5.80
C SER A 121 31.63 -13.12 -6.98
N LYS A 122 32.26 -14.24 -6.67
CA LYS A 122 32.65 -15.28 -7.65
C LYS A 122 31.69 -16.47 -7.66
N ASN A 123 30.90 -16.62 -6.58
CA ASN A 123 30.03 -17.76 -6.40
C ASN A 123 28.76 -17.34 -5.62
N PRO A 124 27.83 -16.57 -6.25
CA PRO A 124 26.66 -16.06 -5.59
C PRO A 124 25.85 -17.10 -4.83
N ALA A 125 25.36 -16.76 -3.63
CA ALA A 125 24.55 -17.64 -2.83
C ALA A 125 23.19 -17.91 -3.51
N VAL A 126 22.70 -19.15 -3.42
CA VAL A 126 21.40 -19.54 -3.98
C VAL A 126 20.35 -19.43 -2.88
N LEU A 127 19.79 -18.24 -2.71
CA LEU A 127 18.83 -17.94 -1.64
C LEU A 127 17.37 -18.21 -2.03
N GLY A 128 17.08 -18.25 -3.34
CA GLY A 128 15.73 -18.47 -3.86
C GLY A 128 14.76 -17.33 -3.54
N SER A 129 13.46 -17.56 -3.76
CA SER A 129 12.41 -16.60 -3.42
C SER A 129 11.81 -16.93 -2.06
N ARG A 130 12.18 -16.20 -1.04
CA ARG A 130 11.71 -16.39 0.34
C ARG A 130 11.31 -15.06 0.96
N CYS A 131 10.35 -15.09 1.89
CA CYS A 131 10.04 -13.90 2.67
C CYS A 131 11.21 -13.55 3.62
N THR A 132 11.25 -12.30 4.06
CA THR A 132 12.34 -11.75 4.89
C THR A 132 12.59 -12.59 6.16
N VAL A 133 11.53 -13.12 6.78
CA VAL A 133 11.64 -13.94 8.00
C VAL A 133 12.43 -15.23 7.76
N PHE A 134 12.11 -15.94 6.66
CA PHE A 134 12.80 -17.19 6.33
C PHE A 134 14.16 -16.97 5.64
N MET A 135 14.42 -15.79 5.12
CA MET A 135 15.68 -15.45 4.46
C MET A 135 16.84 -15.48 5.43
N ASN A 136 16.66 -15.04 6.68
CA ASN A 136 17.69 -15.13 7.72
C ASN A 136 18.24 -16.55 7.88
N SER A 137 17.36 -17.55 7.95
CA SER A 137 17.78 -18.95 8.06
C SER A 137 18.56 -19.41 6.84
N SER A 138 18.17 -18.95 5.64
CA SER A 138 18.88 -19.28 4.39
C SER A 138 20.27 -18.65 4.37
N ILE A 139 20.40 -17.40 4.79
CA ILE A 139 21.69 -16.70 4.88
C ILE A 139 22.64 -17.41 5.86
N ILE A 140 22.14 -17.75 7.05
CA ILE A 140 22.94 -18.49 8.06
C ILE A 140 23.41 -19.84 7.49
N THR A 141 22.54 -20.54 6.74
CA THR A 141 22.89 -21.81 6.10
C THR A 141 24.01 -21.61 5.07
N GLU A 142 23.87 -20.59 4.21
CA GLU A 142 24.87 -20.29 3.19
C GLU A 142 26.21 -19.83 3.80
N GLN A 143 26.18 -19.07 4.89
CA GLN A 143 27.39 -18.72 5.64
C GLN A 143 28.11 -19.97 6.20
N ARG A 144 27.34 -20.92 6.75
CA ARG A 144 27.89 -22.22 7.21
C ARG A 144 28.47 -23.05 6.05
N ASN A 145 27.91 -22.91 4.86
CA ASN A 145 28.42 -23.52 3.63
C ASN A 145 29.65 -22.79 3.05
N GLY A 146 30.17 -21.79 3.76
CA GLY A 146 31.40 -21.07 3.36
C GLY A 146 31.18 -19.90 2.40
N LYS A 147 29.94 -19.44 2.20
CA LYS A 147 29.67 -18.22 1.42
C LYS A 147 30.11 -16.98 2.20
N ASN A 148 30.85 -16.13 1.52
CA ASN A 148 31.31 -14.84 2.03
C ASN A 148 30.18 -13.75 1.90
N PRO A 149 30.34 -12.56 2.53
CA PRO A 149 29.36 -11.49 2.43
C PRO A 149 29.09 -11.04 0.99
N GLU A 150 30.08 -11.06 0.10
CA GLU A 150 29.94 -10.71 -1.30
C GLU A 150 29.00 -11.69 -2.03
N ASP A 151 29.17 -12.99 -1.80
CA ASP A 151 28.33 -14.05 -2.36
C ASP A 151 26.88 -13.94 -1.87
N ILE A 152 26.70 -13.59 -0.59
CA ILE A 152 25.39 -13.39 0.01
C ILE A 152 24.71 -12.16 -0.60
N MET A 153 25.42 -11.03 -0.74
CA MET A 153 24.85 -9.83 -1.34
C MET A 153 24.44 -10.04 -2.80
N ALA A 154 25.25 -10.75 -3.58
CA ALA A 154 24.87 -11.11 -4.95
C ALA A 154 23.63 -12.00 -4.98
N GLY A 155 23.52 -12.96 -4.08
CA GLY A 155 22.33 -13.80 -3.92
C GLY A 155 21.08 -13.01 -3.51
N LEU A 156 21.21 -12.03 -2.62
CA LEU A 156 20.12 -11.16 -2.20
C LEU A 156 19.61 -10.26 -3.33
N CYS A 157 20.52 -9.67 -4.15
CA CYS A 157 20.12 -8.89 -5.32
C CYS A 157 19.32 -9.73 -6.35
N ARG A 158 19.67 -11.01 -6.52
CA ARG A 158 18.88 -11.95 -7.34
C ARG A 158 17.55 -12.33 -6.68
N SER A 159 17.55 -12.54 -5.37
CA SER A 159 16.39 -12.95 -4.61
C SER A 159 15.27 -11.90 -4.61
N ILE A 160 15.60 -10.59 -4.56
CA ILE A 160 14.59 -9.52 -4.62
C ILE A 160 13.81 -9.60 -5.93
N ILE A 161 14.48 -9.76 -7.06
CA ILE A 161 13.83 -9.90 -8.37
C ILE A 161 13.01 -11.18 -8.45
N GLN A 162 13.55 -12.30 -7.97
CA GLN A 162 12.81 -13.57 -7.92
C GLN A 162 11.54 -13.43 -7.06
N ASN A 163 11.60 -12.74 -5.92
CA ASN A 163 10.43 -12.50 -5.08
C ASN A 163 9.36 -11.68 -5.82
N VAL A 164 9.76 -10.62 -6.51
CA VAL A 164 8.86 -9.79 -7.31
C VAL A 164 8.10 -10.65 -8.32
N PHE A 165 8.80 -11.42 -9.13
CA PHE A 165 8.15 -12.19 -10.20
C PHE A 165 7.41 -13.43 -9.72
N THR A 166 7.89 -14.12 -8.68
CA THR A 166 7.28 -15.37 -8.22
C THR A 166 6.19 -15.17 -7.18
N LYS A 167 6.26 -14.10 -6.38
CA LYS A 167 5.32 -13.87 -5.26
C LYS A 167 4.29 -12.79 -5.55
N VAL A 168 4.72 -11.71 -6.21
CA VAL A 168 3.87 -10.55 -6.45
C VAL A 168 3.25 -10.61 -7.85
N ILE A 169 4.06 -10.49 -8.87
CA ILE A 169 3.57 -10.43 -10.27
C ILE A 169 3.00 -11.79 -10.70
N ARG A 170 3.63 -12.88 -10.28
CA ARG A 170 3.23 -14.27 -10.60
C ARG A 170 3.08 -14.53 -12.10
N VAL A 171 3.94 -13.91 -12.89
CA VAL A 171 3.99 -14.10 -14.33
C VAL A 171 4.94 -15.25 -14.65
N SER A 172 4.43 -16.29 -15.30
CA SER A 172 5.20 -17.43 -15.77
C SER A 172 5.73 -17.24 -17.21
N ASN A 173 5.00 -16.47 -18.04
CA ASN A 173 5.42 -16.12 -19.38
C ASN A 173 5.94 -14.67 -19.41
N LEU A 174 7.27 -14.53 -19.49
CA LEU A 174 7.94 -13.23 -19.50
C LEU A 174 7.70 -12.42 -20.81
N ASP A 175 7.22 -13.07 -21.87
CA ASP A 175 6.85 -12.35 -23.11
C ASP A 175 5.65 -11.44 -22.90
N SER A 176 4.79 -11.73 -21.90
CA SER A 176 3.67 -10.89 -21.53
C SER A 176 4.08 -9.51 -20.97
N LEU A 177 5.36 -9.30 -20.67
CA LEU A 177 5.90 -7.99 -20.31
C LEU A 177 6.12 -7.08 -21.54
N GLY A 178 5.92 -7.60 -22.74
CA GLY A 178 6.15 -6.87 -23.98
C GLY A 178 7.62 -6.65 -24.30
N THR A 179 7.94 -5.70 -25.17
CA THR A 179 9.30 -5.54 -25.73
C THR A 179 10.15 -4.50 -25.02
N LYS A 180 9.54 -3.45 -24.47
CA LYS A 180 10.24 -2.33 -23.81
C LYS A 180 9.95 -2.33 -22.31
N ILE A 181 10.83 -2.93 -21.54
CA ILE A 181 10.73 -3.01 -20.09
C ILE A 181 11.50 -1.85 -19.48
N VAL A 182 10.79 -1.00 -18.74
CA VAL A 182 11.38 0.11 -17.99
C VAL A 182 11.47 -0.26 -16.51
N VAL A 183 12.62 0.02 -15.89
CA VAL A 183 12.81 -0.16 -14.46
C VAL A 183 13.09 1.19 -13.79
N GLN A 184 12.47 1.39 -12.64
CA GLN A 184 12.56 2.62 -11.86
C GLN A 184 12.33 2.35 -10.36
N GLY A 185 12.35 3.38 -9.52
CA GLY A 185 12.39 3.26 -8.07
C GLY A 185 13.82 3.25 -7.53
N GLY A 186 14.00 3.72 -6.30
CA GLY A 186 15.33 3.88 -5.70
C GLY A 186 16.16 2.59 -5.61
N THR A 187 15.52 1.44 -5.59
CA THR A 187 16.20 0.14 -5.57
C THR A 187 16.98 -0.12 -6.87
N PHE A 188 16.54 0.44 -8.00
CA PHE A 188 17.24 0.33 -9.28
C PHE A 188 18.39 1.33 -9.47
N GLU A 189 18.69 2.16 -8.47
CA GLU A 189 20.00 2.85 -8.41
C GLU A 189 21.15 1.86 -8.18
N ASN A 190 20.84 0.67 -7.66
CA ASN A 190 21.77 -0.41 -7.44
C ASN A 190 21.98 -1.22 -8.75
N ASP A 191 23.17 -1.12 -9.34
CA ASP A 191 23.52 -1.80 -10.59
C ASP A 191 23.46 -3.34 -10.48
N ALA A 192 23.68 -3.91 -9.31
CA ALA A 192 23.58 -5.36 -9.14
C ALA A 192 22.12 -5.85 -9.15
N VAL A 193 21.17 -5.02 -8.73
CA VAL A 193 19.74 -5.32 -8.87
C VAL A 193 19.30 -5.17 -10.33
N LEU A 194 19.80 -4.15 -11.02
CA LEU A 194 19.57 -3.98 -12.46
C LEU A 194 20.05 -5.21 -13.23
N ARG A 195 21.28 -5.64 -12.96
CA ARG A 195 21.85 -6.85 -13.57
C ARG A 195 21.05 -8.10 -13.25
N ALA A 196 20.61 -8.26 -12.00
CA ALA A 196 19.76 -9.39 -11.61
C ALA A 196 18.41 -9.38 -12.35
N MET A 197 17.85 -8.20 -12.64
CA MET A 197 16.65 -8.06 -13.45
C MET A 197 16.87 -8.52 -14.89
N GLU A 198 17.95 -8.07 -15.54
CA GLU A 198 18.31 -8.48 -16.90
C GLU A 198 18.58 -9.99 -17.01
N GLU A 199 19.30 -10.55 -16.02
CA GLU A 199 19.52 -12.00 -15.93
C GLU A 199 18.20 -12.77 -15.77
N TYR A 200 17.26 -12.25 -14.99
CA TYR A 200 15.98 -12.90 -14.77
C TYR A 200 15.08 -12.90 -16.00
N VAL A 201 14.97 -11.75 -16.68
CA VAL A 201 14.11 -11.62 -17.87
C VAL A 201 14.81 -12.11 -19.17
N GLY A 202 16.11 -12.35 -19.12
CA GLY A 202 16.91 -12.84 -20.26
C GLY A 202 17.12 -11.83 -21.38
N ARG A 203 16.93 -10.54 -21.11
CA ARG A 203 17.07 -9.43 -22.06
C ARG A 203 17.42 -8.12 -21.36
N GLU A 204 17.89 -7.16 -22.15
CA GLU A 204 18.17 -5.82 -21.67
C GLU A 204 16.88 -5.12 -21.18
N VAL A 205 17.00 -4.35 -20.09
CA VAL A 205 15.94 -3.51 -19.56
C VAL A 205 16.40 -2.05 -19.55
N ILE A 206 15.46 -1.12 -19.63
CA ILE A 206 15.76 0.30 -19.71
C ILE A 206 15.61 0.89 -18.31
N ARG A 207 16.72 1.26 -17.69
CA ARG A 207 16.67 2.02 -16.43
C ARG A 207 16.39 3.49 -16.71
N ALA A 208 15.36 4.03 -16.07
CA ALA A 208 15.08 5.46 -16.13
C ALA A 208 16.28 6.30 -15.65
N PRO A 209 16.53 7.50 -16.20
CA PRO A 209 17.72 8.28 -15.87
C PRO A 209 17.78 8.75 -14.41
N TYR A 210 16.63 8.89 -13.77
CA TYR A 210 16.50 9.29 -12.37
C TYR A 210 15.53 8.32 -11.64
N PRO A 211 15.91 7.05 -11.47
CA PRO A 211 14.96 6.01 -11.08
C PRO A 211 14.28 6.29 -9.74
N GLY A 212 14.99 6.88 -8.77
CA GLY A 212 14.47 7.15 -7.43
C GLY A 212 13.46 8.30 -7.32
N ILE A 213 13.33 9.15 -8.37
CA ILE A 213 12.44 10.33 -8.34
C ILE A 213 11.46 10.40 -9.52
N MET A 214 11.22 9.28 -10.19
CA MET A 214 10.33 9.24 -11.36
C MET A 214 8.90 9.69 -11.03
N GLY A 215 8.37 9.34 -9.87
CA GLY A 215 7.07 9.84 -9.42
C GLY A 215 7.01 11.37 -9.36
N ALA A 216 8.05 12.01 -8.78
CA ALA A 216 8.14 13.46 -8.71
C ALA A 216 8.24 14.10 -10.10
N ILE A 217 9.05 13.53 -11.00
CA ILE A 217 9.14 13.98 -12.39
C ILE A 217 7.78 13.88 -13.08
N GLY A 218 7.08 12.77 -12.91
CA GLY A 218 5.77 12.54 -13.53
C GLY A 218 4.71 13.52 -13.08
N VAL A 219 4.57 13.75 -11.78
CA VAL A 219 3.60 14.73 -11.28
C VAL A 219 3.99 16.16 -11.68
N GLY A 220 5.28 16.48 -11.73
CA GLY A 220 5.76 17.76 -12.25
C GLY A 220 5.37 17.98 -13.72
N LEU A 221 5.45 16.95 -14.56
CA LEU A 221 4.98 17.01 -15.95
C LEU A 221 3.48 17.24 -16.04
N ILE A 222 2.70 16.55 -15.21
CA ILE A 222 1.24 16.69 -15.16
C ILE A 222 0.87 18.11 -14.69
N ALA A 223 1.52 18.61 -13.65
CA ALA A 223 1.32 19.97 -13.14
C ALA A 223 1.65 21.03 -14.22
N LYS A 224 2.74 20.82 -14.96
CA LYS A 224 3.11 21.69 -16.10
C LYS A 224 2.02 21.69 -17.18
N GLU A 225 1.52 20.53 -17.58
CA GLU A 225 0.48 20.42 -18.59
C GLU A 225 -0.86 21.05 -18.15
N GLN A 226 -1.20 20.95 -16.89
CA GLN A 226 -2.38 21.64 -16.34
C GLN A 226 -2.21 23.15 -16.38
N TYR A 227 -1.04 23.64 -15.99
CA TYR A 227 -0.72 25.06 -16.06
C TYR A 227 -0.77 25.60 -17.50
N GLU A 228 -0.17 24.90 -18.46
CA GLU A 228 -0.17 25.30 -19.88
C GLU A 228 -1.58 25.34 -20.48
N LYS A 229 -2.47 24.43 -20.05
CA LYS A 229 -3.88 24.42 -20.51
C LYS A 229 -4.70 25.54 -19.89
N ASN A 230 -4.44 25.89 -18.65
CA ASN A 230 -5.24 26.88 -17.93
C ASN A 230 -4.43 27.67 -16.90
N PRO A 231 -3.56 28.61 -17.35
CA PRO A 231 -2.65 29.34 -16.46
C PRO A 231 -3.35 30.17 -15.37
N LYS A 232 -4.62 30.53 -15.57
CA LYS A 232 -5.39 31.37 -14.62
C LYS A 232 -6.01 30.59 -13.45
N GLU A 233 -6.14 29.28 -13.57
CA GLU A 233 -6.75 28.42 -12.54
C GLU A 233 -5.72 27.79 -11.61
N VAL A 234 -4.46 27.80 -12.00
CA VAL A 234 -3.38 27.25 -11.17
C VAL A 234 -2.81 28.36 -10.31
N SER A 235 -2.94 28.23 -8.99
CA SER A 235 -2.35 29.18 -8.05
C SER A 235 -0.83 29.14 -8.15
N THR A 236 -0.20 30.29 -8.26
CA THR A 236 1.24 30.43 -8.09
C THR A 236 1.57 30.21 -6.62
N TRP A 237 2.57 29.37 -6.35
CA TRP A 237 2.99 29.06 -5.00
C TRP A 237 4.31 29.74 -4.68
N ASP A 238 4.35 30.52 -3.60
CA ASP A 238 5.55 31.23 -3.17
C ASP A 238 6.26 30.46 -2.04
N LEU A 239 7.53 30.13 -2.24
CA LEU A 239 8.32 29.45 -1.21
C LEU A 239 8.55 30.31 0.05
N ARG A 240 8.31 31.62 0.00
CA ARG A 240 8.38 32.51 1.16
C ARG A 240 7.27 32.26 2.17
N ASP A 241 6.12 31.75 1.72
CA ASP A 241 5.01 31.39 2.60
C ASP A 241 5.38 30.27 3.57
N LEU A 242 6.43 29.50 3.24
CA LEU A 242 6.95 28.46 4.12
C LEU A 242 7.58 28.98 5.40
N ASP A 243 8.01 30.22 5.45
CA ASP A 243 8.66 30.79 6.64
C ASP A 243 7.68 30.87 7.82
N THR A 244 6.42 31.20 7.53
CA THR A 244 5.33 31.29 8.51
C THR A 244 4.53 30.02 8.66
N PHE A 245 4.74 29.02 7.80
CA PHE A 245 4.01 27.77 7.83
C PHE A 245 4.30 26.98 9.11
N SER A 246 3.23 26.60 9.81
CA SER A 246 3.25 25.73 10.97
C SER A 246 2.09 24.73 10.92
N TYR A 247 2.12 23.73 11.76
CA TYR A 247 1.04 22.78 11.92
C TYR A 247 0.95 22.29 13.36
N GLU A 248 -0.26 21.90 13.74
CA GLU A 248 -0.53 21.20 14.99
C GLU A 248 -1.05 19.80 14.67
N GLN A 249 -0.63 18.82 15.46
CA GLN A 249 -1.04 17.44 15.28
C GLN A 249 -1.65 16.90 16.56
N GLN A 250 -2.88 16.40 16.46
CA GLN A 250 -3.57 15.66 17.51
C GLN A 250 -3.61 14.18 17.13
N ALA A 251 -2.74 13.37 17.72
CA ALA A 251 -2.74 11.94 17.56
C ALA A 251 -3.79 11.28 18.48
N ASN A 252 -4.28 10.10 18.06
CA ASN A 252 -5.24 9.31 18.83
C ASN A 252 -6.53 10.07 19.21
N ALA A 253 -6.99 10.98 18.37
CA ALA A 253 -8.28 11.67 18.55
C ALA A 253 -9.44 10.71 18.30
N PRO A 254 -10.30 10.39 19.29
CA PRO A 254 -11.42 9.49 19.08
C PRO A 254 -12.45 10.13 18.13
N CYS A 255 -12.91 9.35 17.15
CA CYS A 255 -13.96 9.80 16.25
C CYS A 255 -15.32 9.79 16.97
N PRO A 256 -16.07 10.92 17.01
CA PRO A 256 -17.31 11.01 17.78
C PRO A 256 -18.56 10.59 17.01
N PHE A 257 -18.44 10.16 15.75
CA PHE A 257 -19.58 10.04 14.82
C PHE A 257 -20.26 8.67 14.78
N CYS A 258 -19.74 7.68 15.53
CA CYS A 258 -20.39 6.37 15.71
C CYS A 258 -19.77 5.62 16.90
N THR A 259 -20.37 4.48 17.25
CA THR A 259 -19.95 3.64 18.39
C THR A 259 -18.57 2.99 18.24
N ASN A 260 -17.96 3.01 17.04
CA ASN A 260 -16.63 2.44 16.84
C ASN A 260 -15.50 3.28 17.45
N HIS A 261 -15.72 4.58 17.65
CA HIS A 261 -14.74 5.51 18.23
C HIS A 261 -13.33 5.34 17.68
N CYS A 262 -13.19 5.18 16.35
CA CYS A 262 -11.90 4.97 15.70
C CYS A 262 -10.90 6.04 16.11
N GLN A 263 -9.68 5.63 16.43
CA GLN A 263 -8.59 6.56 16.73
C GLN A 263 -8.06 7.11 15.41
N ARG A 264 -8.04 8.44 15.29
CA ARG A 264 -7.61 9.17 14.11
C ARG A 264 -6.54 10.20 14.48
N THR A 265 -5.77 10.61 13.52
CA THR A 265 -4.82 11.71 13.66
C THR A 265 -5.35 12.91 12.88
N ILE A 266 -5.48 14.04 13.55
CA ILE A 266 -5.93 15.30 12.95
C ILE A 266 -4.71 16.23 12.87
N VAL A 267 -4.45 16.76 11.69
CA VAL A 267 -3.41 17.74 11.43
C VAL A 267 -4.10 19.05 11.01
N GLN A 268 -3.80 20.13 11.70
CA GLN A 268 -4.27 21.48 11.37
C GLN A 268 -3.11 22.34 10.91
N PHE A 269 -3.24 23.01 9.79
CA PHE A 269 -2.19 23.83 9.20
C PHE A 269 -2.47 25.29 9.47
N SER A 270 -1.40 26.11 9.51
CA SER A 270 -1.49 27.56 9.73
C SER A 270 -2.27 28.33 8.66
N ASN A 271 -2.47 27.74 7.48
CA ASN A 271 -3.32 28.28 6.41
C ASN A 271 -4.82 28.02 6.61
N GLY A 272 -5.22 27.39 7.74
CA GLY A 272 -6.62 27.06 8.06
C GLY A 272 -7.10 25.71 7.50
N ASN A 273 -6.33 25.07 6.63
CA ASN A 273 -6.64 23.73 6.14
C ASN A 273 -6.38 22.66 7.21
N SER A 274 -7.01 21.51 7.02
CA SER A 274 -6.81 20.37 7.89
C SER A 274 -6.76 19.06 7.11
N TRP A 275 -6.11 18.07 7.70
CA TRP A 275 -6.05 16.73 7.15
C TRP A 275 -6.25 15.69 8.25
N VAL A 276 -7.03 14.66 7.95
CA VAL A 276 -7.30 13.57 8.89
C VAL A 276 -6.81 12.26 8.31
N THR A 277 -6.14 11.48 9.13
CA THR A 277 -5.68 10.13 8.77
C THR A 277 -6.04 9.11 9.84
N ASN A 278 -5.90 7.83 9.50
CA ASN A 278 -6.33 6.70 10.33
C ASN A 278 -7.84 6.63 10.56
N ASN A 279 -8.63 7.46 9.87
CA ASN A 279 -10.07 7.32 9.83
C ASN A 279 -10.46 6.01 9.12
N ARG A 280 -11.58 5.40 9.54
CA ARG A 280 -12.06 4.13 8.98
C ARG A 280 -13.20 4.29 7.96
N CYS A 281 -13.71 5.51 7.83
CA CYS A 281 -14.75 5.88 6.86
C CYS A 281 -14.77 7.38 6.68
N GLU A 282 -15.54 7.87 5.71
CA GLU A 282 -15.67 9.28 5.32
C GLU A 282 -16.18 10.16 6.47
N LYS A 283 -17.02 9.64 7.37
CA LYS A 283 -17.46 10.38 8.57
C LYS A 283 -16.28 10.78 9.45
N GLY A 284 -15.22 9.95 9.47
CA GLY A 284 -14.02 10.23 10.23
C GLY A 284 -13.17 11.39 9.71
N GLU A 285 -13.41 11.89 8.52
CA GLU A 285 -12.74 13.09 7.97
C GLU A 285 -13.31 14.39 8.54
N ILE A 286 -14.53 14.35 9.06
CA ILE A 286 -15.19 15.51 9.63
C ILE A 286 -14.54 15.85 10.97
N ILE A 287 -14.19 17.13 11.16
CA ILE A 287 -13.57 17.64 12.39
C ILE A 287 -14.62 18.46 13.16
N GLY A 288 -14.72 18.23 14.46
CA GLY A 288 -15.59 18.97 15.35
C GLY A 288 -16.55 18.09 16.15
N ASP A 289 -17.40 18.74 16.94
CA ASP A 289 -18.41 18.10 17.78
C ASP A 289 -19.69 17.85 16.97
N PRO A 290 -20.23 16.63 16.92
CA PRO A 290 -21.48 16.32 16.22
C PRO A 290 -22.71 17.12 16.70
N ARG A 291 -22.64 17.73 17.88
CA ARG A 291 -23.69 18.63 18.41
C ARG A 291 -23.68 20.03 17.78
N ASN A 292 -22.62 20.38 17.07
CA ASN A 292 -22.55 21.64 16.32
C ASN A 292 -23.37 21.51 15.03
N ASP A 293 -24.19 22.52 14.72
CA ASP A 293 -25.09 22.50 13.57
C ASP A 293 -24.40 22.34 12.23
N GLU A 294 -23.26 22.97 12.04
CA GLU A 294 -22.45 22.86 10.81
C GLU A 294 -21.88 21.44 10.63
N VAL A 295 -21.29 20.89 11.70
CA VAL A 295 -20.77 19.53 11.74
C VAL A 295 -21.90 18.51 11.54
N GLY A 296 -23.06 18.77 12.15
CA GLY A 296 -24.27 17.97 11.98
C GLY A 296 -24.78 17.96 10.53
N LYS A 297 -24.72 19.09 9.82
CA LYS A 297 -25.08 19.19 8.40
C LYS A 297 -24.09 18.40 7.54
N GLN A 298 -22.78 18.58 7.73
CA GLN A 298 -21.74 17.83 7.01
C GLN A 298 -21.89 16.32 7.22
N LEU A 299 -22.17 15.91 8.46
CA LEU A 299 -22.39 14.49 8.79
C LEU A 299 -23.60 13.92 8.04
N LYS A 300 -24.73 14.63 8.03
CA LYS A 300 -25.94 14.23 7.31
C LYS A 300 -25.70 14.11 5.80
N GLU A 301 -24.96 15.06 5.23
CA GLU A 301 -24.62 15.03 3.81
C GLU A 301 -23.71 13.84 3.47
N THR A 302 -22.67 13.59 4.27
CA THR A 302 -21.78 12.45 4.12
C THR A 302 -22.55 11.12 4.22
N ILE A 303 -23.44 10.98 5.20
CA ILE A 303 -24.30 9.80 5.33
C ILE A 303 -25.21 9.64 4.10
N ARG A 304 -25.80 10.72 3.59
CA ARG A 304 -26.67 10.67 2.41
C ARG A 304 -25.92 10.23 1.16
N LYS A 305 -24.67 10.68 0.97
CA LYS A 305 -23.81 10.25 -0.14
C LYS A 305 -23.49 8.74 -0.05
N THR A 306 -23.16 8.25 1.13
CA THR A 306 -22.89 6.83 1.35
C THR A 306 -24.13 5.96 1.24
N GLN A 307 -25.29 6.44 1.68
CA GLN A 307 -26.56 5.69 1.55
C GLN A 307 -27.06 5.53 0.11
N SER A 308 -26.57 6.34 -0.83
CA SER A 308 -26.90 6.19 -2.25
C SER A 308 -26.21 4.98 -2.90
N VAL A 309 -25.21 4.40 -2.24
CA VAL A 309 -24.50 3.19 -2.70
C VAL A 309 -25.07 1.98 -1.96
N PRO A 310 -25.45 0.89 -2.65
CA PRO A 310 -25.94 -0.33 -1.99
C PRO A 310 -24.86 -0.90 -1.06
N ASP A 311 -25.26 -1.18 0.20
CA ASP A 311 -24.39 -1.89 1.15
C ASP A 311 -24.41 -3.39 0.84
N LEU A 312 -23.51 -3.83 -0.04
CA LEU A 312 -23.40 -5.22 -0.48
C LEU A 312 -23.04 -6.17 0.67
N PHE A 313 -22.40 -5.70 1.73
CA PHE A 313 -22.14 -6.52 2.91
C PHE A 313 -23.42 -6.81 3.70
N GLN A 314 -24.30 -5.84 3.83
CA GLN A 314 -25.59 -6.05 4.46
C GLN A 314 -26.50 -6.95 3.60
N GLU A 315 -26.48 -6.78 2.28
CA GLU A 315 -27.24 -7.66 1.38
C GLU A 315 -26.70 -9.10 1.42
N ARG A 316 -25.38 -9.27 1.41
CA ARG A 316 -24.75 -10.58 1.61
C ARG A 316 -25.15 -11.20 2.95
N LYS A 317 -25.11 -10.43 4.03
CA LYS A 317 -25.51 -10.88 5.36
C LYS A 317 -26.96 -11.36 5.37
N LYS A 318 -27.88 -10.59 4.78
CA LYS A 318 -29.30 -11.01 4.64
C LYS A 318 -29.45 -12.32 3.90
N LEU A 319 -28.70 -12.52 2.80
CA LEU A 319 -28.73 -13.76 2.04
C LEU A 319 -28.15 -14.95 2.83
N LEU A 320 -27.03 -14.78 3.54
CA LEU A 320 -26.41 -15.85 4.30
C LEU A 320 -27.21 -16.31 5.52
N PHE A 321 -27.96 -15.43 6.14
CA PHE A 321 -28.77 -15.73 7.35
C PHE A 321 -30.27 -15.82 7.07
N LYS A 322 -30.67 -15.76 5.80
CA LYS A 322 -32.06 -16.02 5.39
C LYS A 322 -32.40 -17.48 5.61
N GLU A 323 -33.64 -17.73 6.02
CA GLU A 323 -34.18 -19.10 5.98
C GLU A 323 -34.44 -19.55 4.55
N TYR A 324 -33.92 -20.72 4.23
CA TYR A 324 -34.13 -21.37 2.94
C TYR A 324 -35.07 -22.56 3.10
N PRO A 325 -35.93 -22.85 2.11
CA PRO A 325 -36.79 -24.04 2.12
C PRO A 325 -35.96 -25.29 2.24
N TYR A 326 -36.43 -26.23 3.03
CA TYR A 326 -35.83 -27.56 3.19
C TYR A 326 -36.92 -28.63 3.24
N PRO A 327 -36.61 -29.90 2.88
CA PRO A 327 -37.56 -31.02 3.00
C PRO A 327 -38.00 -31.23 4.44
N VAL A 328 -39.31 -31.44 4.64
CA VAL A 328 -39.83 -31.72 5.98
C VAL A 328 -39.20 -33.03 6.50
N PRO A 329 -38.55 -33.02 7.66
CA PRO A 329 -37.89 -34.19 8.19
C PRO A 329 -38.91 -35.29 8.53
N LYS A 330 -38.57 -36.56 8.26
CA LYS A 330 -39.42 -37.70 8.63
C LYS A 330 -39.51 -37.92 10.14
N THR A 331 -38.51 -37.43 10.89
CA THR A 331 -38.40 -37.60 12.34
C THR A 331 -37.80 -36.31 12.92
N GLU A 332 -38.47 -35.70 13.86
CA GLU A 332 -37.89 -34.59 14.64
C GLU A 332 -36.97 -35.17 15.73
N ARG A 333 -35.84 -34.50 15.94
CA ARG A 333 -34.84 -34.88 16.93
C ARG A 333 -34.77 -33.80 18.00
N ASP A 334 -34.80 -34.20 19.24
CA ASP A 334 -34.64 -33.24 20.37
C ASP A 334 -33.13 -33.03 20.68
N ILE A 335 -32.40 -32.67 19.64
CA ILE A 335 -30.96 -32.31 19.70
C ILE A 335 -30.78 -31.00 18.99
N THR A 336 -30.13 -30.09 19.67
CA THR A 336 -29.75 -28.77 19.11
C THR A 336 -28.31 -28.79 18.61
N ILE A 337 -28.09 -28.39 17.38
CA ILE A 337 -26.78 -28.20 16.78
C ILE A 337 -26.41 -26.70 16.83
N GLY A 338 -25.36 -26.40 17.56
CA GLY A 338 -24.80 -25.03 17.58
C GLY A 338 -23.90 -24.79 16.37
N ILE A 339 -24.08 -23.71 15.64
CA ILE A 339 -23.20 -23.32 14.52
C ILE A 339 -22.58 -21.95 14.83
N PRO A 340 -21.23 -21.84 14.94
CA PRO A 340 -20.58 -20.58 15.17
C PRO A 340 -20.57 -19.72 13.91
N ARG A 341 -20.79 -18.39 14.07
CA ARG A 341 -20.75 -17.42 12.96
C ARG A 341 -19.31 -16.96 12.68
N VAL A 342 -18.40 -17.88 12.40
CA VAL A 342 -16.98 -17.60 12.24
C VAL A 342 -16.38 -18.35 11.05
N LEU A 343 -15.26 -17.85 10.52
CA LEU A 343 -14.47 -18.48 9.46
C LEU A 343 -15.34 -18.90 8.26
N SER A 344 -15.10 -20.09 7.70
CA SER A 344 -15.82 -20.64 6.55
C SER A 344 -17.31 -20.95 6.84
N TYR A 345 -17.70 -21.10 8.12
CA TYR A 345 -19.11 -21.26 8.46
C TYR A 345 -19.95 -20.06 8.06
N TRP A 346 -19.37 -18.87 8.08
CA TRP A 346 -20.05 -17.66 7.63
C TRP A 346 -20.57 -17.81 6.20
N ASP A 347 -19.73 -18.25 5.27
CA ASP A 347 -20.08 -18.37 3.86
C ASP A 347 -20.96 -19.61 3.56
N THR A 348 -20.84 -20.64 4.36
CA THR A 348 -21.57 -21.90 4.19
C THR A 348 -22.80 -22.01 5.09
N MET A 349 -23.18 -20.94 5.78
CA MET A 349 -24.29 -20.92 6.72
C MET A 349 -25.62 -21.44 6.14
N PRO A 350 -26.05 -21.03 4.91
CA PRO A 350 -27.28 -21.54 4.31
C PRO A 350 -27.27 -23.05 4.12
N PHE A 351 -26.11 -23.60 3.74
CA PHE A 351 -25.96 -25.07 3.57
C PHE A 351 -26.10 -25.78 4.89
N TRP A 352 -25.36 -25.41 5.92
CA TRP A 352 -25.36 -26.15 7.18
C TRP A 352 -26.69 -26.02 7.93
N THR A 353 -27.30 -24.83 7.93
CA THR A 353 -28.61 -24.65 8.57
C THR A 353 -29.68 -25.48 7.89
N THR A 354 -29.73 -25.49 6.56
CA THR A 354 -30.68 -26.27 5.77
C THR A 354 -30.44 -27.78 5.94
N PHE A 355 -29.17 -28.21 5.90
CA PHE A 355 -28.79 -29.59 6.05
C PHE A 355 -29.25 -30.20 7.40
N PHE A 356 -28.90 -29.54 8.51
CA PHE A 356 -29.29 -30.04 9.83
C PHE A 356 -30.78 -29.99 10.06
N LYS A 357 -31.47 -28.94 9.64
CA LYS A 357 -32.93 -28.84 9.72
C LYS A 357 -33.61 -29.92 8.91
N SER A 358 -33.13 -30.27 7.72
CA SER A 358 -33.68 -31.34 6.89
C SER A 358 -33.54 -32.74 7.52
N LEU A 359 -32.53 -32.91 8.39
CA LEU A 359 -32.33 -34.12 9.17
C LEU A 359 -33.14 -34.17 10.50
N GLY A 360 -33.91 -33.10 10.77
CA GLY A 360 -34.77 -33.01 11.96
C GLY A 360 -34.08 -32.46 13.20
N TYR A 361 -32.90 -31.90 13.09
CA TYR A 361 -32.21 -31.23 14.21
C TYR A 361 -32.69 -29.79 14.40
N LYS A 362 -32.71 -29.32 15.64
CA LYS A 362 -32.81 -27.89 15.96
C LYS A 362 -31.48 -27.27 15.67
N VAL A 363 -31.46 -26.05 15.07
CA VAL A 363 -30.22 -25.32 14.77
C VAL A 363 -30.22 -24.00 15.53
N GLN A 364 -29.15 -23.77 16.26
CA GLN A 364 -28.90 -22.52 16.97
C GLN A 364 -27.61 -21.89 16.47
N LEU A 365 -27.67 -20.63 16.07
CA LEU A 365 -26.49 -19.87 15.67
C LEU A 365 -25.89 -19.17 16.88
N SER A 366 -24.58 -19.02 16.91
CA SER A 366 -23.92 -18.16 17.91
C SER A 366 -24.36 -16.69 17.72
N ASP A 367 -24.12 -15.85 18.73
CA ASP A 367 -24.23 -14.43 18.60
C ASP A 367 -23.22 -13.86 17.57
N GLU A 368 -23.42 -12.63 17.14
CA GLU A 368 -22.45 -11.96 16.28
C GLU A 368 -21.17 -11.68 17.06
N SER A 369 -20.02 -11.90 16.43
CA SER A 369 -18.72 -11.67 17.05
C SER A 369 -18.58 -10.21 17.47
N THR A 370 -18.30 -10.00 18.74
CA THR A 370 -18.00 -8.69 19.34
C THR A 370 -16.63 -8.74 20.00
N ARG A 371 -16.11 -7.57 20.35
CA ARG A 371 -14.86 -7.50 21.12
C ARG A 371 -15.01 -8.17 22.49
N GLU A 372 -16.16 -8.02 23.11
CA GLU A 372 -16.47 -8.61 24.43
C GLU A 372 -16.47 -10.15 24.36
N ILE A 373 -17.12 -10.74 23.35
CA ILE A 373 -17.09 -12.18 23.09
C ILE A 373 -15.66 -12.67 22.88
N TYR A 374 -14.88 -11.95 22.08
CA TYR A 374 -13.47 -12.27 21.85
C TYR A 374 -12.66 -12.26 23.14
N GLU A 375 -12.76 -11.20 23.94
CA GLU A 375 -12.02 -11.06 25.19
C GLU A 375 -12.42 -12.14 26.21
N SER A 376 -13.69 -12.48 26.31
CA SER A 376 -14.17 -13.55 27.21
C SER A 376 -13.71 -14.95 26.79
N GLY A 377 -13.57 -15.19 25.48
CA GLY A 377 -13.12 -16.46 24.91
C GLY A 377 -11.61 -16.70 24.97
N LEU A 378 -10.80 -15.65 25.23
CA LEU A 378 -9.32 -15.77 25.16
C LEU A 378 -8.75 -16.84 26.11
N SER A 379 -9.35 -17.05 27.25
CA SER A 379 -8.90 -18.06 28.23
C SER A 379 -9.13 -19.52 27.75
N ALA A 380 -10.04 -19.73 26.79
CA ALA A 380 -10.32 -21.04 26.22
C ALA A 380 -9.44 -21.37 25.00
N VAL A 381 -8.69 -20.38 24.47
CA VAL A 381 -7.81 -20.58 23.32
C VAL A 381 -6.61 -21.42 23.72
N THR A 382 -6.38 -22.50 23.00
CA THR A 382 -5.34 -23.50 23.34
C THR A 382 -3.91 -23.03 23.03
N SER A 383 -3.74 -22.01 22.23
CA SER A 383 -2.42 -21.48 21.83
C SER A 383 -2.49 -20.02 21.44
N ASP A 384 -1.55 -19.21 21.91
CA ASP A 384 -1.41 -17.80 21.54
C ASP A 384 -1.08 -17.59 20.07
N THR A 385 -0.55 -18.60 19.38
CA THR A 385 -0.18 -18.57 17.97
C THR A 385 -1.37 -18.74 17.02
N VAL A 386 -2.56 -19.07 17.53
CA VAL A 386 -3.79 -19.16 16.72
C VAL A 386 -4.13 -17.75 16.19
N CYS A 387 -4.43 -17.66 14.89
CA CYS A 387 -4.78 -16.38 14.26
C CYS A 387 -6.08 -15.79 14.83
N PHE A 388 -6.19 -14.45 14.78
CA PHE A 388 -7.35 -13.75 15.35
C PHE A 388 -8.70 -14.30 14.92
N PRO A 389 -8.99 -14.53 13.60
CA PRO A 389 -10.28 -15.08 13.20
C PRO A 389 -10.58 -16.46 13.77
N ALA A 390 -9.57 -17.31 13.97
CA ALA A 390 -9.74 -18.63 14.54
C ALA A 390 -9.99 -18.60 16.06
N LYS A 391 -9.49 -17.58 16.76
CA LYS A 391 -9.79 -17.37 18.20
C LYS A 391 -11.28 -17.07 18.46
N LEU A 392 -12.01 -16.59 17.46
CA LEU A 392 -13.45 -16.31 17.59
C LEU A 392 -14.33 -17.59 17.67
N VAL A 393 -13.76 -18.78 17.45
CA VAL A 393 -14.48 -20.05 17.59
C VAL A 393 -14.73 -20.41 19.06
N HIS A 394 -13.89 -19.94 19.95
CA HIS A 394 -13.93 -20.18 21.39
C HIS A 394 -14.77 -19.14 22.11
#